data_f750451cb2a61942b584fe447d6a7014
#
_entry.id   f750451cb2a61942b584fe447d6a7014
#
_cell.length_a   1.000
_cell.length_b   1.000
_cell.length_c   1.000
_cell.angle_alpha   90.00
_cell.angle_beta   90.00
_cell.angle_gamma   90.00
#
_symmetry.space_group_name_H-M   'P 1'
#
loop_
_entity.id
_entity.type
_entity.pdbx_description
1 polymer ?
#
loop_
_entity_poly.entity_id
_entity_poly.type
_entity_poly.pdbx_seq_one_letter_code
_entity_poly.pdbx_strand_id
1 'polypeptide(L)'
;NDGSHWRIATWEDGTTEPGSSGSPLFDQNHRIVGQLHGGEANCSNNVNDYYGKVSMSWDAGSSASSRLMDWLDPDNTGAMVLDGMNAIDLPDPELSYSSEELSLVLNTGMTETSSISVSNIGEDESVLYYNLASTPFENPGASSDDFGHFWADSNNEPSLNSQWIDISNEGELISFTNNDQAAPPIEIGFEFPFYNEVYTQCIINPNGWVGFSGDNPAWDNSIIPSPSAPGPAIFGYWDDLNPLNSGNGNGGGQVYFHSNGERLVIWFDNVIHWPVNYDGTYNFQFVLFADGSIQLNYAEMTGDIDSATIGIQNDDGSDG
;
A
#
# COMPACT_ATOMS: atom_id res chain seq x y z
N ASN A 1 -21.49 41.62 -29.59
CA ASN A 1 -21.83 40.21 -29.37
C ASN A 1 -21.96 39.55 -30.75
N ASP A 2 -21.09 38.62 -31.06
CA ASP A 2 -20.99 37.91 -32.35
C ASP A 2 -22.05 36.81 -32.51
N GLY A 3 -22.98 36.70 -31.56
CA GLY A 3 -24.04 35.70 -31.56
C GLY A 3 -23.62 34.32 -31.02
N SER A 4 -22.37 34.14 -30.62
CA SER A 4 -21.82 32.85 -30.13
C SER A 4 -22.27 32.46 -28.72
N HIS A 5 -22.75 33.43 -27.94
CA HIS A 5 -23.11 33.21 -26.55
C HIS A 5 -24.56 33.61 -26.23
N TRP A 6 -25.16 32.92 -25.26
CA TRP A 6 -26.29 33.39 -24.50
C TRP A 6 -25.77 34.37 -23.44
N ARG A 7 -26.50 35.45 -23.19
CA ARG A 7 -26.21 36.37 -22.10
C ARG A 7 -27.32 36.26 -21.06
N ILE A 8 -26.96 35.88 -19.87
CA ILE A 8 -27.83 35.97 -18.69
C ILE A 8 -27.61 37.37 -18.10
N ALA A 9 -28.62 38.20 -18.13
CA ALA A 9 -28.47 39.60 -17.72
C ALA A 9 -28.37 39.77 -16.20
N THR A 10 -29.10 38.90 -15.48
CA THR A 10 -29.10 38.84 -14.01
C THR A 10 -29.68 37.49 -13.59
N TRP A 11 -29.30 37.01 -12.43
CA TRP A 11 -29.86 35.81 -11.79
C TRP A 11 -30.99 36.21 -10.86
N GLU A 12 -32.11 35.45 -10.89
CA GLU A 12 -33.21 35.64 -9.96
C GLU A 12 -32.91 35.00 -8.62
N ASP A 13 -32.23 33.85 -8.64
CA ASP A 13 -31.81 33.10 -7.46
C ASP A 13 -30.43 32.49 -7.73
N GLY A 14 -29.55 32.57 -6.73
CA GLY A 14 -28.18 32.11 -6.85
C GLY A 14 -27.30 33.01 -7.72
N THR A 15 -26.15 32.51 -8.08
CA THR A 15 -25.16 33.17 -8.95
C THR A 15 -24.08 32.15 -9.40
N THR A 16 -23.12 32.60 -10.20
CA THR A 16 -21.92 31.79 -10.53
C THR A 16 -20.71 32.34 -9.80
N GLU A 17 -19.70 31.51 -9.63
CA GLU A 17 -18.45 31.83 -8.98
C GLU A 17 -17.26 31.27 -9.79
N PRO A 18 -16.03 31.72 -9.55
CA PRO A 18 -14.85 31.09 -10.10
C PRO A 18 -14.84 29.57 -9.84
N GLY A 19 -14.74 28.79 -10.90
CA GLY A 19 -14.86 27.33 -10.86
C GLY A 19 -16.19 26.79 -11.41
N SER A 20 -17.20 27.62 -11.61
CA SER A 20 -18.47 27.24 -12.26
C SER A 20 -18.35 27.09 -13.78
N SER A 21 -17.22 27.40 -14.38
CA SER A 21 -17.00 27.31 -15.85
C SER A 21 -17.34 25.89 -16.38
N GLY A 22 -18.07 25.84 -17.49
CA GLY A 22 -18.53 24.59 -18.09
C GLY A 22 -19.89 24.12 -17.58
N SER A 23 -20.45 24.70 -16.51
CA SER A 23 -21.78 24.32 -16.03
C SER A 23 -22.84 24.53 -17.10
N PRO A 24 -23.87 23.64 -17.19
CA PRO A 24 -24.86 23.68 -18.25
C PRO A 24 -25.87 24.79 -18.04
N LEU A 25 -26.32 25.38 -19.16
CA LEU A 25 -27.52 26.21 -19.23
C LEU A 25 -28.65 25.38 -19.81
N PHE A 26 -29.77 25.30 -19.11
CA PHE A 26 -30.97 24.60 -19.54
C PHE A 26 -32.03 25.55 -20.12
N ASP A 27 -32.77 25.09 -21.11
CA ASP A 27 -33.99 25.72 -21.54
C ASP A 27 -35.20 25.34 -20.66
N GLN A 28 -36.37 25.86 -20.98
CA GLN A 28 -37.62 25.56 -20.25
C GLN A 28 -38.08 24.11 -20.39
N ASN A 29 -37.49 23.31 -21.29
CA ASN A 29 -37.77 21.89 -21.49
C ASN A 29 -36.67 21.01 -20.85
N HIS A 30 -35.84 21.59 -20.00
CA HIS A 30 -34.69 20.93 -19.33
C HIS A 30 -33.61 20.40 -20.28
N ARG A 31 -33.49 20.99 -21.48
CA ARG A 31 -32.46 20.63 -22.46
C ARG A 31 -31.25 21.54 -22.30
N ILE A 32 -30.04 21.00 -22.42
CA ILE A 32 -28.80 21.77 -22.39
C ILE A 32 -28.67 22.59 -23.65
N VAL A 33 -28.62 23.92 -23.52
CA VAL A 33 -28.53 24.86 -24.66
C VAL A 33 -27.24 25.68 -24.66
N GLY A 34 -26.45 25.57 -23.58
CA GLY A 34 -25.16 26.28 -23.45
C GLY A 34 -24.30 25.76 -22.29
N GLN A 35 -23.06 26.17 -22.27
CA GLN A 35 -22.10 25.96 -21.19
C GLN A 35 -21.52 27.27 -20.73
N LEU A 36 -21.32 27.43 -19.41
CA LEU A 36 -20.79 28.66 -18.83
C LEU A 36 -19.38 28.93 -19.31
N HIS A 37 -19.19 30.09 -19.96
CA HIS A 37 -17.90 30.63 -20.32
C HIS A 37 -17.33 31.49 -19.19
N GLY A 38 -18.18 32.25 -18.52
CA GLY A 38 -17.86 33.16 -17.44
C GLY A 38 -18.62 34.46 -17.56
N GLY A 39 -18.37 35.38 -16.66
CA GLY A 39 -19.02 36.67 -16.60
C GLY A 39 -18.49 37.52 -15.45
N GLU A 40 -19.33 38.46 -15.00
CA GLU A 40 -19.01 39.34 -13.87
C GLU A 40 -19.81 39.00 -12.63
N ALA A 41 -20.71 37.98 -12.70
CA ALA A 41 -21.49 37.51 -11.57
C ALA A 41 -20.62 36.85 -10.50
N ASN A 42 -20.94 37.07 -9.25
CA ASN A 42 -20.36 36.45 -8.06
C ASN A 42 -21.29 36.70 -6.85
N CYS A 43 -21.00 36.10 -5.70
CA CYS A 43 -21.84 36.24 -4.50
C CYS A 43 -22.09 37.69 -4.04
N SER A 44 -21.28 38.64 -4.50
CA SER A 44 -21.43 40.07 -4.16
C SER A 44 -22.04 40.89 -5.31
N ASN A 45 -22.18 40.32 -6.48
CA ASN A 45 -22.59 41.03 -7.69
C ASN A 45 -23.34 40.09 -8.65
N ASN A 46 -24.65 40.29 -8.76
CA ASN A 46 -25.53 39.47 -9.57
C ASN A 46 -25.74 40.09 -10.97
N VAL A 47 -24.65 40.41 -11.67
CA VAL A 47 -24.69 40.93 -13.05
C VAL A 47 -24.46 39.79 -14.06
N ASN A 48 -24.25 40.13 -15.28
CA ASN A 48 -24.28 39.20 -16.42
C ASN A 48 -23.22 38.08 -16.42
N ASP A 49 -23.68 36.95 -16.86
CA ASP A 49 -22.88 35.81 -17.30
C ASP A 49 -23.10 35.49 -18.79
N TYR A 50 -22.12 34.80 -19.36
CA TYR A 50 -22.12 34.38 -20.74
C TYR A 50 -21.98 32.88 -20.86
N TYR A 51 -22.89 32.25 -21.60
CA TYR A 51 -22.87 30.82 -21.88
C TYR A 51 -22.62 30.58 -23.35
N GLY A 52 -21.57 29.83 -23.69
CA GLY A 52 -21.31 29.39 -25.06
C GLY A 52 -22.50 28.55 -25.55
N LYS A 53 -22.97 28.82 -26.76
CA LYS A 53 -24.13 28.08 -27.36
C LYS A 53 -23.68 26.67 -27.75
N VAL A 54 -24.47 25.65 -27.39
CA VAL A 54 -24.27 24.27 -27.84
C VAL A 54 -24.24 24.20 -29.37
N SER A 55 -25.12 24.97 -30.07
CA SER A 55 -25.14 25.02 -31.54
C SER A 55 -23.82 25.49 -32.15
N MET A 56 -23.05 26.31 -31.45
CA MET A 56 -21.72 26.74 -31.90
C MET A 56 -20.64 25.71 -31.62
N SER A 57 -20.79 24.94 -30.55
CA SER A 57 -19.86 23.87 -30.22
C SER A 57 -20.14 22.58 -31.01
N TRP A 58 -21.29 22.48 -31.63
CA TRP A 58 -21.75 21.30 -32.36
C TRP A 58 -20.85 20.94 -33.56
N ASP A 59 -20.63 21.91 -34.47
CA ASP A 59 -19.93 21.67 -35.74
C ASP A 59 -18.86 22.72 -36.08
N ALA A 60 -18.70 23.79 -35.29
CA ALA A 60 -17.81 24.90 -35.62
C ALA A 60 -16.30 24.54 -35.51
N GLY A 61 -15.97 23.43 -34.89
CA GLY A 61 -14.59 22.96 -34.77
C GLY A 61 -14.05 22.33 -36.07
N SER A 62 -12.72 22.38 -36.24
CA SER A 62 -12.04 21.85 -37.42
C SER A 62 -11.69 20.36 -37.35
N SER A 63 -11.91 19.71 -36.19
CA SER A 63 -11.57 18.30 -35.93
C SER A 63 -12.55 17.67 -34.94
N ALA A 64 -12.60 16.34 -34.91
CA ALA A 64 -13.44 15.60 -33.98
C ALA A 64 -13.18 15.99 -32.50
N SER A 65 -11.93 16.31 -32.12
CA SER A 65 -11.60 16.74 -30.75
C SER A 65 -12.13 18.13 -30.39
N SER A 66 -12.65 18.88 -31.33
CA SER A 66 -13.16 20.24 -31.16
C SER A 66 -14.63 20.42 -31.52
N ARG A 67 -15.36 19.33 -31.85
CA ARG A 67 -16.78 19.35 -32.18
C ARG A 67 -17.56 18.37 -31.31
N LEU A 68 -18.73 18.78 -30.84
CA LEU A 68 -19.60 17.91 -30.05
C LEU A 68 -20.28 16.82 -30.89
N MET A 69 -20.59 17.11 -32.18
CA MET A 69 -21.30 16.17 -33.02
C MET A 69 -20.61 14.83 -33.17
N ASP A 70 -19.29 14.79 -33.25
CA ASP A 70 -18.53 13.54 -33.40
C ASP A 70 -18.64 12.63 -32.18
N TRP A 71 -19.02 13.16 -31.01
CA TRP A 71 -19.15 12.44 -29.76
C TRP A 71 -20.60 12.18 -29.35
N LEU A 72 -21.52 13.12 -29.64
CA LEU A 72 -22.90 13.04 -29.20
C LEU A 72 -23.82 12.48 -30.28
N ASP A 73 -23.41 12.47 -31.55
CA ASP A 73 -24.12 11.86 -32.67
C ASP A 73 -23.12 11.15 -33.61
N PRO A 74 -22.38 10.14 -33.11
CA PRO A 74 -21.35 9.45 -33.90
C PRO A 74 -21.91 8.74 -35.14
N ASP A 75 -23.15 8.35 -35.09
CA ASP A 75 -23.87 7.69 -36.21
C ASP A 75 -24.47 8.68 -37.20
N ASN A 76 -24.30 9.99 -36.95
CA ASN A 76 -24.82 11.07 -37.80
C ASN A 76 -26.32 10.91 -38.12
N THR A 77 -27.09 10.71 -37.04
CA THR A 77 -28.56 10.52 -37.13
C THR A 77 -29.29 11.77 -37.59
N GLY A 78 -28.64 12.95 -37.43
CA GLY A 78 -29.22 14.25 -37.73
C GLY A 78 -30.27 14.69 -36.71
N ALA A 79 -30.26 14.12 -35.52
CA ALA A 79 -31.18 14.51 -34.45
C ALA A 79 -30.94 15.96 -34.05
N MET A 80 -31.98 16.80 -34.19
CA MET A 80 -31.93 18.23 -33.84
C MET A 80 -32.24 18.48 -32.34
N VAL A 81 -32.83 17.52 -31.70
CA VAL A 81 -33.28 17.58 -30.30
C VAL A 81 -33.17 16.19 -29.71
N LEU A 82 -32.63 16.12 -28.52
CA LEU A 82 -32.68 14.94 -27.68
C LEU A 82 -33.34 15.33 -26.34
N ASP A 83 -34.46 14.70 -26.06
CA ASP A 83 -35.13 14.86 -24.76
C ASP A 83 -34.41 14.04 -23.70
N GLY A 84 -34.43 14.52 -22.47
CA GLY A 84 -33.92 13.77 -21.34
C GLY A 84 -34.71 12.47 -21.13
N MET A 85 -34.02 11.42 -20.73
CA MET A 85 -34.67 10.17 -20.33
C MET A 85 -35.11 10.27 -18.87
N ASN A 86 -36.28 9.72 -18.56
CA ASN A 86 -36.67 9.56 -17.17
C ASN A 86 -35.91 8.37 -16.57
N ALA A 87 -35.21 8.58 -15.49
CA ALA A 87 -34.44 7.51 -14.84
C ALA A 87 -35.32 6.31 -14.41
N ILE A 88 -36.62 6.53 -14.26
CA ILE A 88 -37.59 5.48 -13.92
C ILE A 88 -37.89 4.55 -15.10
N ASP A 89 -37.63 5.02 -16.35
CA ASP A 89 -37.92 4.28 -17.59
C ASP A 89 -36.69 3.52 -18.09
N LEU A 90 -35.57 3.56 -17.39
CA LEU A 90 -34.38 2.76 -17.73
C LEU A 90 -34.55 1.35 -17.15
N PRO A 91 -34.28 0.29 -17.94
CA PRO A 91 -34.25 -1.06 -17.40
C PRO A 91 -33.25 -1.18 -16.25
N ASP A 92 -33.63 -1.85 -15.18
CA ASP A 92 -32.82 -2.01 -14.00
C ASP A 92 -31.66 -3.03 -14.25
N PRO A 93 -30.41 -2.61 -14.11
CA PRO A 93 -29.28 -3.54 -14.16
C PRO A 93 -29.14 -4.31 -12.84
N GLU A 94 -28.75 -5.56 -12.93
CA GLU A 94 -28.44 -6.39 -11.77
C GLU A 94 -27.05 -7.00 -11.92
N LEU A 95 -26.20 -6.76 -10.91
CA LEU A 95 -24.83 -7.28 -10.89
C LEU A 95 -24.81 -8.73 -10.44
N SER A 96 -24.18 -9.59 -11.24
CA SER A 96 -23.79 -10.95 -10.85
C SER A 96 -22.29 -11.16 -11.05
N TYR A 97 -21.67 -11.88 -10.13
CA TYR A 97 -20.24 -12.22 -10.19
C TYR A 97 -20.00 -13.66 -9.74
N SER A 98 -18.92 -14.27 -10.27
CA SER A 98 -18.66 -15.71 -10.10
C SER A 98 -18.14 -16.11 -8.72
N SER A 99 -17.61 -15.14 -7.94
CA SER A 99 -17.09 -15.41 -6.58
C SER A 99 -17.11 -14.13 -5.76
N GLU A 100 -17.50 -14.23 -4.50
CA GLU A 100 -17.47 -13.13 -3.51
C GLU A 100 -16.07 -12.92 -2.93
N GLU A 101 -15.22 -13.95 -3.01
CA GLU A 101 -13.86 -13.93 -2.49
C GLU A 101 -12.94 -14.72 -3.43
N LEU A 102 -11.77 -14.15 -3.69
CA LEU A 102 -10.63 -14.79 -4.32
C LEU A 102 -9.49 -14.79 -3.31
N SER A 103 -9.16 -15.97 -2.79
CA SER A 103 -7.99 -16.14 -1.94
C SER A 103 -6.86 -16.74 -2.77
N LEU A 104 -5.73 -16.03 -2.84
CA LEU A 104 -4.53 -16.48 -3.52
C LEU A 104 -3.39 -16.48 -2.50
N VAL A 105 -2.66 -17.59 -2.46
CA VAL A 105 -1.44 -17.71 -1.66
C VAL A 105 -0.26 -17.70 -2.65
N LEU A 106 0.54 -16.65 -2.61
CA LEU A 106 1.67 -16.46 -3.51
C LEU A 106 2.95 -16.34 -2.70
N ASN A 107 3.98 -17.02 -3.13
CA ASN A 107 5.34 -16.78 -2.64
C ASN A 107 5.88 -15.50 -3.28
N THR A 108 6.76 -14.81 -2.60
CA THR A 108 7.42 -13.59 -3.09
C THR A 108 8.04 -13.82 -4.47
N GLY A 109 7.74 -12.92 -5.41
CA GLY A 109 8.21 -13.01 -6.79
C GLY A 109 7.41 -13.97 -7.70
N MET A 110 6.38 -14.62 -7.19
CA MET A 110 5.48 -15.45 -7.99
C MET A 110 4.27 -14.65 -8.46
N THR A 111 3.76 -15.01 -9.63
CA THR A 111 2.52 -14.45 -10.18
C THR A 111 1.54 -15.55 -10.47
N GLU A 112 0.28 -15.35 -10.09
CA GLU A 112 -0.83 -16.22 -10.45
C GLU A 112 -1.92 -15.39 -11.09
N THR A 113 -2.61 -15.98 -12.08
CA THR A 113 -3.73 -15.33 -12.75
C THR A 113 -5.02 -16.04 -12.39
N SER A 114 -5.94 -15.29 -11.81
CA SER A 114 -7.29 -15.75 -11.60
C SER A 114 -8.29 -14.82 -12.30
N SER A 115 -9.50 -15.30 -12.54
CA SER A 115 -10.51 -14.52 -13.23
C SER A 115 -11.84 -14.54 -12.48
N ILE A 116 -12.43 -13.37 -12.36
CA ILE A 116 -13.80 -13.20 -11.90
C ILE A 116 -14.65 -12.84 -13.11
N SER A 117 -15.75 -13.57 -13.32
CA SER A 117 -16.74 -13.22 -14.32
C SER A 117 -17.74 -12.24 -13.72
N VAL A 118 -17.93 -11.11 -14.37
CA VAL A 118 -18.92 -10.09 -14.02
C VAL A 118 -19.99 -10.09 -15.12
N SER A 119 -21.24 -10.12 -14.76
CA SER A 119 -22.37 -10.15 -15.68
C SER A 119 -23.47 -9.21 -15.22
N ASN A 120 -24.18 -8.61 -16.17
CA ASN A 120 -25.45 -7.98 -15.94
C ASN A 120 -26.56 -9.04 -16.16
N ILE A 121 -27.31 -9.35 -15.11
CA ILE A 121 -28.45 -10.29 -15.15
C ILE A 121 -29.78 -9.56 -14.92
N GLY A 122 -29.78 -8.22 -14.97
CA GLY A 122 -30.98 -7.40 -14.86
C GLY A 122 -31.89 -7.47 -16.10
N GLU A 123 -32.77 -6.51 -16.22
CA GLU A 123 -33.75 -6.43 -17.29
C GLU A 123 -33.07 -6.34 -18.67
N ASP A 124 -33.77 -6.84 -19.71
CA ASP A 124 -33.30 -6.73 -21.09
C ASP A 124 -33.01 -5.25 -21.46
N GLU A 125 -31.90 -5.03 -22.17
CA GLU A 125 -31.40 -3.71 -22.55
C GLU A 125 -30.89 -2.83 -21.40
N SER A 126 -30.84 -3.33 -20.15
CA SER A 126 -30.22 -2.62 -19.03
C SER A 126 -28.69 -2.50 -19.20
N VAL A 127 -28.13 -1.38 -18.78
CA VAL A 127 -26.69 -1.13 -18.86
C VAL A 127 -26.11 -1.06 -17.46
N LEU A 128 -25.20 -1.99 -17.15
CA LEU A 128 -24.48 -2.01 -15.89
C LEU A 128 -23.16 -1.25 -16.02
N TYR A 129 -23.01 -0.17 -15.28
CA TYR A 129 -21.74 0.51 -15.09
C TYR A 129 -21.10 0.04 -13.79
N TYR A 130 -19.88 -0.47 -13.87
CA TYR A 130 -19.12 -0.88 -12.68
C TYR A 130 -17.70 -0.36 -12.74
N ASN A 131 -17.11 -0.18 -11.60
CA ASN A 131 -15.70 0.16 -11.46
C ASN A 131 -15.00 -0.95 -10.68
N LEU A 132 -13.86 -1.41 -11.18
CA LEU A 132 -12.95 -2.27 -10.45
C LEU A 132 -11.90 -1.38 -9.80
N ALA A 133 -11.99 -1.26 -8.50
CA ALA A 133 -10.94 -0.64 -7.71
C ALA A 133 -10.19 -1.74 -6.96
N SER A 134 -8.87 -1.84 -7.16
CA SER A 134 -8.02 -2.49 -6.18
C SER A 134 -7.80 -1.47 -5.08
N THR A 135 -8.40 -1.69 -3.92
CA THR A 135 -7.81 -1.10 -2.72
C THR A 135 -6.65 -2.01 -2.37
N PRO A 136 -5.41 -1.53 -2.42
CA PRO A 136 -4.34 -2.18 -1.68
C PRO A 136 -4.87 -2.42 -0.26
N PHE A 137 -4.48 -3.53 0.36
CA PHE A 137 -4.76 -3.71 1.79
C PHE A 137 -4.22 -2.45 2.49
N GLU A 138 -5.10 -1.47 2.71
CA GLU A 138 -4.74 -0.29 3.47
C GLU A 138 -4.74 -0.69 4.94
N ASN A 139 -3.61 -1.22 5.37
CA ASN A 139 -3.28 -1.14 6.78
C ASN A 139 -2.97 0.35 7.06
N PRO A 140 -3.74 1.05 7.91
CA PRO A 140 -3.42 2.41 8.30
C PRO A 140 -2.08 2.41 9.04
N GLY A 141 -0.99 2.64 8.34
CA GLY A 141 0.37 2.58 8.83
C GLY A 141 1.31 1.68 8.01
N ALA A 142 0.81 0.88 7.08
CA ALA A 142 1.66 0.10 6.19
C ALA A 142 1.99 0.87 4.91
N SER A 143 3.25 1.19 4.72
CA SER A 143 3.78 1.41 3.38
C SER A 143 4.23 0.05 2.82
N SER A 144 3.99 -0.20 1.55
CA SER A 144 4.68 -1.28 0.84
C SER A 144 6.03 -0.74 0.36
N ASP A 145 7.04 -1.60 0.33
CA ASP A 145 8.25 -1.32 -0.42
C ASP A 145 7.99 -1.40 -1.94
N ASP A 146 8.97 -1.01 -2.75
CA ASP A 146 8.83 -1.05 -4.21
C ASP A 146 8.80 -2.48 -4.77
N PHE A 147 9.31 -3.47 -4.03
CA PHE A 147 9.24 -4.89 -4.36
C PHE A 147 7.84 -5.47 -4.16
N GLY A 148 7.05 -4.91 -3.26
CA GLY A 148 5.69 -5.33 -2.93
C GLY A 148 5.54 -6.08 -1.61
N HIS A 149 6.54 -6.04 -0.72
CA HIS A 149 6.33 -6.45 0.66
C HIS A 149 5.41 -5.45 1.34
N PHE A 150 4.56 -5.93 2.21
CA PHE A 150 3.73 -5.12 3.10
C PHE A 150 3.82 -5.69 4.51
N TRP A 151 3.66 -4.84 5.50
CA TRP A 151 3.66 -5.26 6.89
C TRP A 151 2.32 -4.94 7.56
N ALA A 152 2.01 -5.71 8.57
CA ALA A 152 0.86 -5.48 9.44
C ALA A 152 1.27 -5.77 10.89
N ASP A 153 0.68 -5.08 11.85
CA ASP A 153 0.91 -5.31 13.27
C ASP A 153 -0.37 -5.67 14.02
N SER A 154 -0.20 -6.25 15.21
CA SER A 154 -1.32 -6.69 16.05
C SER A 154 -2.18 -5.55 16.62
N ASN A 155 -1.75 -4.28 16.53
CA ASN A 155 -2.54 -3.14 16.97
C ASN A 155 -3.59 -2.77 15.90
N ASN A 156 -3.19 -2.89 14.64
CA ASN A 156 -4.04 -2.55 13.50
C ASN A 156 -4.81 -3.77 12.98
N GLU A 157 -4.25 -4.97 13.11
CA GLU A 157 -4.85 -6.24 12.70
C GLU A 157 -4.86 -7.22 13.89
N PRO A 158 -5.93 -7.22 14.71
CA PRO A 158 -6.01 -8.06 15.92
C PRO A 158 -5.95 -9.57 15.66
N SER A 159 -6.18 -10.02 14.43
CA SER A 159 -6.03 -11.43 14.04
C SER A 159 -4.58 -11.90 14.06
N LEU A 160 -3.64 -10.96 13.99
CA LEU A 160 -2.19 -11.21 14.09
C LEU A 160 -1.70 -11.32 15.53
N ASN A 161 -2.58 -11.54 16.51
CA ASN A 161 -2.17 -11.74 17.90
C ASN A 161 -1.01 -12.72 17.94
N SER A 162 0.13 -12.25 18.46
CA SER A 162 1.41 -12.94 18.42
C SER A 162 1.27 -14.37 18.95
N GLN A 163 1.58 -15.32 18.12
CA GLN A 163 1.75 -16.69 18.55
C GLN A 163 3.24 -16.88 18.84
N TRP A 164 3.61 -16.63 20.07
CA TRP A 164 4.96 -16.95 20.53
C TRP A 164 5.26 -18.42 20.30
N ILE A 165 6.36 -18.72 19.64
CA ILE A 165 6.78 -20.09 19.36
C ILE A 165 7.82 -20.49 20.38
N ASP A 166 7.43 -21.35 21.32
CA ASP A 166 8.33 -21.83 22.34
C ASP A 166 9.31 -22.88 21.76
N ILE A 167 10.59 -22.50 21.67
CA ILE A 167 11.69 -23.38 21.25
C ILE A 167 12.65 -23.69 22.42
N SER A 168 12.23 -23.46 23.67
CA SER A 168 13.09 -23.63 24.85
C SER A 168 13.66 -25.04 25.02
N ASN A 169 12.96 -26.06 24.50
CA ASN A 169 13.38 -27.46 24.56
C ASN A 169 14.08 -27.98 23.30
N GLU A 170 14.02 -27.24 22.19
CA GLU A 170 14.45 -27.68 20.87
C GLU A 170 15.51 -26.73 20.28
N GLY A 171 15.61 -25.51 20.81
CA GLY A 171 16.48 -24.47 20.31
C GLY A 171 17.97 -24.78 20.51
N GLU A 172 18.74 -24.58 19.46
CA GLU A 172 20.19 -24.61 19.51
C GLU A 172 20.73 -23.25 19.89
N LEU A 173 21.70 -23.23 20.83
CA LEU A 173 22.32 -21.99 21.30
C LEU A 173 23.27 -21.43 20.24
N ILE A 174 23.12 -20.16 19.89
CA ILE A 174 24.07 -19.41 19.08
C ILE A 174 25.26 -18.96 19.96
N SER A 175 26.46 -19.24 19.51
CA SER A 175 27.67 -18.78 20.17
C SER A 175 28.30 -17.62 19.42
N PHE A 176 28.29 -16.44 20.01
CA PHE A 176 29.01 -15.28 19.50
C PHE A 176 30.42 -15.20 20.08
N THR A 177 31.36 -14.74 19.28
CA THR A 177 32.75 -14.50 19.72
C THR A 177 33.01 -13.05 20.05
N ASN A 178 32.14 -12.15 19.57
CA ASN A 178 32.20 -10.71 19.74
C ASN A 178 30.76 -10.17 19.82
N ASN A 179 30.53 -9.04 20.50
CA ASN A 179 29.22 -8.43 20.61
C ASN A 179 28.71 -7.75 19.33
N ASP A 180 29.59 -7.54 18.33
CA ASP A 180 29.21 -6.87 17.08
C ASP A 180 29.32 -7.80 15.86
N GLN A 181 29.98 -8.95 16.03
CA GLN A 181 30.21 -9.86 14.93
C GLN A 181 29.15 -10.95 14.84
N ALA A 182 28.57 -11.13 13.66
CA ALA A 182 27.64 -12.20 13.39
C ALA A 182 28.21 -13.59 13.71
N ALA A 183 27.35 -14.50 14.13
CA ALA A 183 27.68 -15.91 14.23
C ALA A 183 27.97 -16.51 12.83
N PRO A 184 28.67 -17.67 12.76
CA PRO A 184 28.76 -18.39 11.50
C PRO A 184 27.38 -18.66 10.90
N PRO A 185 27.27 -18.73 9.54
CA PRO A 185 26.00 -19.03 8.90
C PRO A 185 25.34 -20.30 9.43
N ILE A 186 24.05 -20.26 9.61
CA ILE A 186 23.21 -21.41 9.96
C ILE A 186 22.34 -21.83 8.78
N GLU A 187 21.96 -23.10 8.74
CA GLU A 187 20.99 -23.60 7.76
C GLU A 187 19.59 -23.13 8.12
N ILE A 188 18.87 -22.55 7.14
CA ILE A 188 17.45 -22.18 7.31
C ILE A 188 16.59 -23.46 7.37
N GLY A 189 16.99 -24.52 6.64
CA GLY A 189 16.30 -25.79 6.61
C GLY A 189 15.28 -25.93 5.47
N PHE A 190 15.08 -24.86 4.70
CA PHE A 190 14.24 -24.78 3.51
C PHE A 190 14.76 -23.67 2.59
N GLU A 191 14.21 -23.58 1.39
CA GLU A 191 14.43 -22.46 0.49
C GLU A 191 13.59 -21.26 0.95
N PHE A 192 14.24 -20.16 1.32
CA PHE A 192 13.60 -18.94 1.78
C PHE A 192 13.72 -17.86 0.71
N PRO A 193 12.60 -17.49 0.04
CA PRO A 193 12.61 -16.38 -0.90
C PRO A 193 12.65 -15.04 -0.15
N PHE A 194 13.57 -14.16 -0.56
CA PHE A 194 13.66 -12.82 0.00
C PHE A 194 14.14 -11.86 -1.08
N TYR A 195 13.34 -10.87 -1.43
CA TYR A 195 13.46 -10.07 -2.64
C TYR A 195 13.59 -10.99 -3.89
N ASN A 196 14.55 -10.71 -4.78
CA ASN A 196 14.70 -11.46 -6.02
C ASN A 196 15.56 -12.75 -5.89
N GLU A 197 15.94 -13.11 -4.67
CA GLU A 197 16.86 -14.22 -4.40
C GLU A 197 16.22 -15.27 -3.49
N VAL A 198 16.85 -16.46 -3.45
CA VAL A 198 16.43 -17.56 -2.59
C VAL A 198 17.62 -18.00 -1.74
N TYR A 199 17.42 -18.06 -0.42
CA TYR A 199 18.46 -18.36 0.53
C TYR A 199 18.18 -19.68 1.27
N THR A 200 19.24 -20.44 1.53
CA THR A 200 19.19 -21.66 2.36
C THR A 200 19.97 -21.51 3.66
N GLN A 201 20.72 -20.43 3.77
CA GLN A 201 21.51 -20.07 4.95
C GLN A 201 21.27 -18.60 5.33
N CYS A 202 21.40 -18.30 6.59
CA CYS A 202 21.42 -16.93 7.08
C CYS A 202 22.50 -16.75 8.16
N ILE A 203 22.89 -15.51 8.41
CA ILE A 203 23.73 -15.10 9.55
C ILE A 203 22.87 -14.40 10.60
N ILE A 204 23.19 -14.61 11.85
CA ILE A 204 22.52 -13.95 12.98
C ILE A 204 23.54 -13.01 13.62
N ASN A 205 23.20 -11.72 13.63
CA ASN A 205 24.04 -10.72 14.29
C ASN A 205 23.54 -10.48 15.71
N PRO A 206 24.43 -10.39 16.71
CA PRO A 206 24.06 -10.16 18.11
C PRO A 206 23.27 -8.86 18.32
N ASN A 207 23.40 -7.90 17.42
CA ASN A 207 22.72 -6.60 17.46
C ASN A 207 21.28 -6.63 16.89
N GLY A 208 20.61 -7.79 16.89
CA GLY A 208 19.18 -7.89 16.66
C GLY A 208 18.74 -7.87 15.19
N TRP A 209 19.59 -8.33 14.26
CA TRP A 209 19.25 -8.47 12.85
C TRP A 209 19.75 -9.80 12.25
N VAL A 210 19.11 -10.20 11.16
CA VAL A 210 19.40 -11.43 10.39
C VAL A 210 19.75 -11.02 8.97
N GLY A 211 20.90 -11.47 8.47
CA GLY A 211 21.38 -11.20 7.12
C GLY A 211 21.49 -12.44 6.26
N PHE A 212 21.53 -12.24 4.95
CA PHE A 212 21.61 -13.32 3.97
C PHE A 212 22.89 -13.25 3.12
N SER A 213 23.70 -12.21 3.26
CA SER A 213 24.99 -12.09 2.60
C SER A 213 25.98 -11.36 3.50
N GLY A 214 27.25 -11.83 3.46
CA GLY A 214 28.36 -11.14 4.10
C GLY A 214 28.32 -11.10 5.63
N ASP A 215 29.46 -10.76 6.22
CA ASP A 215 29.58 -10.43 7.64
C ASP A 215 29.66 -8.89 7.74
N ASN A 216 28.66 -8.29 8.36
CA ASN A 216 28.64 -6.86 8.63
C ASN A 216 28.55 -6.65 10.15
N PRO A 217 29.55 -6.02 10.80
CA PRO A 217 29.55 -5.81 12.24
C PRO A 217 28.74 -4.57 12.67
N ALA A 218 27.65 -4.25 11.95
CA ALA A 218 26.84 -3.07 12.22
C ALA A 218 26.10 -3.19 13.55
N TRP A 219 26.58 -2.47 14.54
CA TRP A 219 25.94 -2.29 15.84
C TRP A 219 25.12 -0.99 15.93
N ASP A 220 25.56 0.06 15.23
CA ASP A 220 24.92 1.39 15.22
C ASP A 220 23.79 1.38 14.17
N ASN A 221 22.58 1.38 14.65
CA ASN A 221 21.41 1.32 13.78
C ASN A 221 21.15 2.65 13.06
N SER A 222 20.45 2.59 11.97
CA SER A 222 20.12 3.74 11.14
C SER A 222 18.74 3.57 10.47
N ILE A 223 18.25 4.63 9.87
CA ILE A 223 17.04 4.55 9.04
C ILE A 223 17.29 3.64 7.84
N ILE A 224 16.34 2.79 7.54
CA ILE A 224 16.29 1.93 6.36
C ILE A 224 15.12 2.35 5.44
N PRO A 225 15.22 2.09 4.10
CA PRO A 225 16.36 1.50 3.40
C PRO A 225 17.56 2.46 3.31
N SER A 226 18.76 1.90 3.37
CA SER A 226 20.01 2.65 3.31
C SER A 226 21.16 1.78 2.81
N PRO A 227 21.97 2.24 1.82
CA PRO A 227 23.13 1.48 1.36
C PRO A 227 24.26 1.36 2.40
N SER A 228 24.16 2.05 3.55
CA SER A 228 25.11 1.94 4.65
C SER A 228 24.67 0.94 5.72
N ALA A 229 23.41 0.53 5.73
CA ALA A 229 22.90 -0.51 6.61
C ALA A 229 23.21 -1.91 6.03
N PRO A 230 23.21 -2.97 6.86
CA PRO A 230 23.36 -4.34 6.37
C PRO A 230 22.26 -4.74 5.38
N GLY A 231 22.65 -5.38 4.26
CA GLY A 231 21.68 -5.90 3.29
C GLY A 231 22.23 -7.09 2.50
N PRO A 232 21.35 -7.99 2.04
CA PRO A 232 19.92 -8.09 2.34
C PRO A 232 19.71 -8.55 3.77
N ALA A 233 18.76 -7.92 4.50
CA ALA A 233 18.61 -8.17 5.93
C ALA A 233 17.18 -7.94 6.45
N ILE A 234 16.88 -8.61 7.57
CA ILE A 234 15.68 -8.44 8.39
C ILE A 234 16.13 -7.90 9.73
N PHE A 235 15.59 -6.77 10.13
CA PHE A 235 15.86 -6.08 11.38
C PHE A 235 14.69 -6.32 12.33
N GLY A 236 14.90 -7.18 13.33
CA GLY A 236 13.88 -7.49 14.31
C GLY A 236 13.85 -6.49 15.45
N TYR A 237 15.02 -6.09 15.90
CA TYR A 237 15.26 -5.05 16.89
C TYR A 237 16.74 -4.66 16.80
N TRP A 238 17.10 -3.98 15.69
CA TRP A 238 18.49 -3.60 15.45
C TRP A 238 18.87 -2.42 16.31
N ASP A 239 19.72 -2.68 17.28
CA ASP A 239 20.31 -1.72 18.21
C ASP A 239 21.62 -2.33 18.76
N ASP A 240 22.40 -1.58 19.53
CA ASP A 240 23.64 -2.05 20.14
C ASP A 240 23.35 -3.07 21.28
N LEU A 241 23.00 -4.30 20.88
CA LEU A 241 22.70 -5.39 21.81
C LEU A 241 23.93 -6.23 22.15
N ASN A 242 23.97 -6.80 23.34
CA ASN A 242 25.06 -7.65 23.76
C ASN A 242 24.60 -8.93 24.47
N PRO A 243 24.40 -10.04 23.74
CA PRO A 243 24.10 -11.35 24.34
C PRO A 243 25.32 -12.03 24.98
N LEU A 244 26.52 -11.44 24.86
CA LEU A 244 27.74 -12.04 25.44
C LEU A 244 27.76 -11.91 26.96
N ASN A 245 27.51 -12.98 27.67
CA ASN A 245 27.70 -13.03 29.11
C ASN A 245 29.20 -13.20 29.46
N SER A 246 29.96 -12.12 29.34
CA SER A 246 31.40 -12.11 29.63
C SER A 246 31.75 -12.11 31.15
N GLY A 247 30.73 -12.15 32.02
CA GLY A 247 30.91 -12.13 33.48
C GLY A 247 31.33 -10.78 34.05
N ASN A 248 31.49 -9.74 33.22
CA ASN A 248 31.82 -8.36 33.64
C ASN A 248 30.59 -7.46 33.78
N GLY A 249 29.37 -7.99 33.55
CA GLY A 249 28.12 -7.28 33.64
C GLY A 249 27.77 -6.43 32.40
N ASN A 250 28.54 -6.53 31.33
CA ASN A 250 28.35 -5.72 30.11
C ASN A 250 27.60 -6.47 29.00
N GLY A 251 26.94 -7.58 29.30
CA GLY A 251 26.19 -8.39 28.39
C GLY A 251 25.32 -9.41 29.09
N GLY A 252 24.30 -9.91 28.50
CA GLY A 252 23.42 -10.91 29.08
C GLY A 252 22.33 -11.36 28.08
N GLY A 253 21.62 -12.41 28.47
CA GLY A 253 20.67 -13.09 27.63
C GLY A 253 21.33 -14.16 26.78
N GLN A 254 20.57 -14.76 25.90
CA GLN A 254 21.01 -15.83 24.99
C GLN A 254 20.24 -15.72 23.67
N VAL A 255 20.82 -16.27 22.62
CA VAL A 255 20.14 -16.35 21.31
C VAL A 255 20.07 -17.80 20.89
N TYR A 256 18.89 -18.25 20.58
CA TYR A 256 18.61 -19.62 20.15
C TYR A 256 18.02 -19.63 18.73
N PHE A 257 18.17 -20.74 18.04
CA PHE A 257 17.46 -20.98 16.80
C PHE A 257 16.96 -22.41 16.71
N HIS A 258 15.87 -22.60 15.96
CA HIS A 258 15.34 -23.92 15.63
C HIS A 258 14.66 -23.86 14.28
N SER A 259 14.98 -24.84 13.42
CA SER A 259 14.28 -25.05 12.15
C SER A 259 13.62 -26.42 12.13
N ASN A 260 12.36 -26.47 11.68
CA ASN A 260 11.64 -27.72 11.51
C ASN A 260 11.42 -28.10 10.02
N GLY A 261 12.05 -27.36 9.09
CA GLY A 261 11.90 -27.54 7.64
C GLY A 261 10.72 -26.79 7.01
N GLU A 262 9.83 -26.22 7.81
CA GLU A 262 8.70 -25.38 7.36
C GLU A 262 8.88 -23.93 7.81
N ARG A 263 9.56 -23.76 8.94
CA ARG A 263 9.88 -22.44 9.52
C ARG A 263 11.19 -22.49 10.28
N LEU A 264 11.88 -21.35 10.31
CA LEU A 264 13.03 -21.07 11.16
C LEU A 264 12.59 -20.06 12.22
N VAL A 265 12.82 -20.39 13.50
CA VAL A 265 12.63 -19.49 14.63
C VAL A 265 14.01 -19.08 15.16
N ILE A 266 14.24 -17.79 15.34
CA ILE A 266 15.41 -17.22 15.99
C ILE A 266 14.91 -16.43 17.18
N TRP A 267 15.37 -16.79 18.38
CA TRP A 267 14.88 -16.22 19.64
C TRP A 267 16.00 -15.52 20.39
N PHE A 268 15.87 -14.22 20.55
CA PHE A 268 16.67 -13.39 21.43
C PHE A 268 16.01 -13.42 22.82
N ASP A 269 16.59 -14.17 23.74
CA ASP A 269 16.05 -14.44 25.07
C ASP A 269 16.69 -13.52 26.09
N ASN A 270 15.95 -12.50 26.54
CA ASN A 270 16.36 -11.53 27.55
C ASN A 270 17.75 -10.90 27.29
N VAL A 271 18.03 -10.58 26.04
CA VAL A 271 19.28 -9.91 25.66
C VAL A 271 19.27 -8.49 26.18
N ILE A 272 20.43 -7.98 26.60
CA ILE A 272 20.59 -6.63 27.14
C ILE A 272 21.26 -5.69 26.13
N HIS A 273 21.05 -4.39 26.32
CA HIS A 273 21.69 -3.34 25.53
C HIS A 273 23.15 -3.08 25.98
N TRP A 274 24.00 -2.62 25.08
CA TRP A 274 25.32 -2.09 25.35
C TRP A 274 25.30 -0.54 25.36
N PRO A 275 25.95 0.14 26.32
CA PRO A 275 26.50 -0.40 27.56
C PRO A 275 25.42 -0.63 28.64
N VAL A 276 25.72 -1.44 29.63
CA VAL A 276 24.85 -1.86 30.76
C VAL A 276 24.12 -0.73 31.51
N ASN A 277 24.41 0.51 31.20
CA ASN A 277 23.71 1.66 31.82
C ASN A 277 22.27 1.85 31.31
N TYR A 278 21.90 1.12 30.28
CA TYR A 278 20.52 1.03 29.81
C TYR A 278 19.87 -0.15 30.53
N ASP A 279 19.08 0.16 31.56
CA ASP A 279 18.31 -0.84 32.30
C ASP A 279 17.22 -1.40 31.36
N GLY A 280 17.40 -2.63 30.89
CA GLY A 280 16.40 -3.28 30.08
C GLY A 280 16.82 -4.65 29.56
N THR A 281 15.83 -5.45 29.23
CA THR A 281 16.00 -6.74 28.57
C THR A 281 15.04 -6.81 27.40
N TYR A 282 15.50 -7.41 26.31
CA TYR A 282 14.78 -7.53 25.07
C TYR A 282 14.52 -9.00 24.77
N ASN A 283 13.25 -9.34 24.62
CA ASN A 283 12.80 -10.71 24.40
C ASN A 283 11.93 -10.76 23.16
N PHE A 284 12.49 -11.20 22.03
CA PHE A 284 11.83 -11.17 20.73
C PHE A 284 12.25 -12.32 19.83
N GLN A 285 11.45 -12.59 18.79
CA GLN A 285 11.70 -13.66 17.84
C GLN A 285 11.58 -13.15 16.41
N PHE A 286 12.43 -13.73 15.56
CA PHE A 286 12.19 -13.82 14.13
C PHE A 286 11.59 -15.18 13.82
N VAL A 287 10.58 -15.20 12.96
CA VAL A 287 10.06 -16.43 12.37
C VAL A 287 10.05 -16.27 10.86
N LEU A 288 10.84 -17.09 10.18
CA LEU A 288 10.90 -17.13 8.72
C LEU A 288 10.15 -18.35 8.24
N PHE A 289 9.28 -18.19 7.27
CA PHE A 289 8.48 -19.26 6.69
C PHE A 289 8.94 -19.59 5.26
N ALA A 290 8.72 -20.82 4.81
CA ALA A 290 9.13 -21.28 3.48
C ALA A 290 8.40 -20.56 2.32
N ASP A 291 7.30 -19.88 2.59
CA ASP A 291 6.59 -19.04 1.63
C ASP A 291 7.12 -17.60 1.51
N GLY A 292 8.19 -17.28 2.25
CA GLY A 292 8.79 -15.93 2.28
C GLY A 292 8.17 -14.99 3.32
N SER A 293 7.13 -15.42 4.03
CA SER A 293 6.55 -14.63 5.10
C SER A 293 7.53 -14.49 6.27
N ILE A 294 7.53 -13.31 6.88
CA ILE A 294 8.35 -12.97 8.03
C ILE A 294 7.42 -12.55 9.16
N GLN A 295 7.63 -13.10 10.35
CA GLN A 295 6.92 -12.68 11.54
C GLN A 295 7.93 -12.25 12.61
N LEU A 296 7.71 -11.09 13.20
CA LEU A 296 8.47 -10.58 14.33
C LEU A 296 7.58 -10.61 15.57
N ASN A 297 7.99 -11.34 16.60
CA ASN A 297 7.26 -11.46 17.85
C ASN A 297 8.02 -10.76 18.96
N TYR A 298 7.33 -9.92 19.69
CA TYR A 298 7.88 -9.22 20.84
C TYR A 298 7.15 -9.68 22.10
N ALA A 299 7.91 -10.17 23.09
CA ALA A 299 7.38 -10.54 24.38
C ALA A 299 7.62 -9.41 25.40
N GLU A 300 8.44 -9.63 26.42
CA GLU A 300 8.77 -8.58 27.38
C GLU A 300 9.94 -7.74 26.84
N MET A 301 9.66 -6.49 26.53
CA MET A 301 10.63 -5.49 26.09
C MET A 301 10.66 -4.38 27.13
N THR A 302 11.82 -4.19 27.77
CA THR A 302 11.97 -3.20 28.85
C THR A 302 13.18 -2.30 28.59
N GLY A 303 13.23 -1.15 29.24
CA GLY A 303 14.32 -0.19 29.08
C GLY A 303 14.08 0.80 27.94
N ASP A 304 15.13 1.13 27.20
CA ASP A 304 15.02 1.99 26.02
C ASP A 304 14.47 1.16 24.84
N ILE A 305 13.25 1.47 24.44
CA ILE A 305 12.54 0.76 23.36
C ILE A 305 12.25 1.66 22.15
N ASP A 306 12.74 2.89 22.17
CA ASP A 306 12.43 3.90 21.14
C ASP A 306 13.60 4.11 20.16
N SER A 307 14.75 3.46 20.37
CA SER A 307 15.97 3.66 19.59
C SER A 307 16.16 2.69 18.42
N ALA A 308 15.61 1.48 18.52
CA ALA A 308 15.87 0.41 17.56
C ALA A 308 15.27 0.64 16.17
N THR A 309 15.91 0.06 15.16
CA THR A 309 15.36 -0.04 13.80
C THR A 309 14.72 -1.41 13.59
N ILE A 310 13.49 -1.40 13.05
CA ILE A 310 12.71 -2.59 12.71
C ILE A 310 12.29 -2.49 11.25
N GLY A 311 12.46 -3.56 10.46
CA GLY A 311 12.06 -3.61 9.07
C GLY A 311 12.88 -4.61 8.26
N ILE A 312 12.86 -4.43 6.95
CA ILE A 312 13.61 -5.25 5.99
C ILE A 312 14.30 -4.34 4.99
N GLN A 313 15.34 -4.81 4.32
CA GLN A 313 15.86 -4.15 3.11
C GLN A 313 16.57 -5.13 2.19
N ASN A 314 16.63 -4.76 0.91
CA ASN A 314 17.31 -5.50 -0.13
C ASN A 314 18.85 -5.41 -0.03
N ASP A 315 19.56 -6.05 -0.99
CA ASP A 315 21.03 -6.18 -0.97
C ASP A 315 21.76 -4.83 -1.06
N ASP A 316 21.26 -3.89 -1.85
CA ASP A 316 21.91 -2.60 -2.07
C ASP A 316 21.34 -1.46 -1.23
N GLY A 317 20.34 -1.74 -0.38
CA GLY A 317 19.69 -0.74 0.48
C GLY A 317 18.92 0.33 -0.29
N SER A 318 18.42 0.00 -1.48
CA SER A 318 17.60 0.88 -2.31
C SER A 318 16.10 0.71 -2.04
N ASP A 319 15.70 -0.40 -1.40
CA ASP A 319 14.32 -0.79 -1.15
C ASP A 319 14.19 -1.50 0.22
N GLY A 320 13.08 -1.16 0.96
CA GLY A 320 12.84 -1.73 2.29
C GLY A 320 11.72 -1.08 3.07
#